data_5ee1151b9376818699437d8de3875e50
#
_entry.id   5ee1151b9376818699437d8de3875e50
#
_cell.length_a   1.000
_cell.length_b   1.000
_cell.length_c   1.000
_cell.angle_alpha   90.00
_cell.angle_beta   90.00
_cell.angle_gamma   90.00
#
_symmetry.space_group_name_H-M   'P 1'
#
loop_
_entity.id
_entity.type
_entity.pdbx_description
1 polymer ?
#
loop_
_entity_poly.entity_id
_entity_poly.type
_entity_poly.pdbx_seq_one_letter_code
_entity_poly.pdbx_strand_id
1 'polypeptide(L)'
;KLGLGAMELEFVRSINITKEKAPEIKKVAEESNIILTCHAPYFINLNSLEKEKIKASIDRILNSARIANLCGAYSVCFHSGFYMGQDPKKVYDTIKNNMKVITSTLKKENNSIWIRPETTGKETQFGNVDEILQLSQELHNVMPCVDFAHFHARTNGKYNSYEEFAGILEKIEKKLGRKGLDEMHIHITGIAYGPKGEKNHLNLEESDLNYKELLKALKDFNVKGVAISESPNIEDDALLMRNIYRGLE
;
A
#
# COMPACT_ATOMS: atom_id res chain seq x y z
N LYS A 1 13.15 -17.23 14.12
CA LYS A 1 12.78 -17.39 12.69
C LYS A 1 11.32 -17.77 12.64
N LEU A 2 10.48 -16.79 12.33
CA LEU A 2 9.03 -16.90 12.47
C LEU A 2 8.34 -17.57 11.27
N GLY A 3 9.07 -17.81 10.16
CA GLY A 3 8.51 -18.42 8.95
C GLY A 3 7.51 -17.50 8.21
N LEU A 4 7.63 -16.19 8.37
CA LEU A 4 6.94 -15.19 7.54
C LEU A 4 7.64 -15.10 6.19
N GLY A 5 6.91 -14.74 5.13
CA GLY A 5 7.39 -14.73 3.73
C GLY A 5 7.63 -13.34 3.15
N ALA A 6 7.24 -12.28 3.84
CA ALA A 6 7.41 -10.91 3.39
C ALA A 6 7.79 -9.99 4.55
N MET A 7 8.42 -8.85 4.22
CA MET A 7 8.73 -7.78 5.15
C MET A 7 8.71 -6.43 4.43
N GLU A 8 8.16 -5.42 5.07
CA GLU A 8 8.18 -4.06 4.56
C GLU A 8 9.32 -3.24 5.14
N LEU A 9 10.00 -2.47 4.29
CA LEU A 9 11.02 -1.51 4.65
C LEU A 9 10.34 -0.17 4.97
N GLU A 10 10.28 0.19 6.24
CA GLU A 10 9.61 1.39 6.73
C GLU A 10 10.54 2.61 6.71
N PHE A 11 10.34 3.52 5.75
CA PHE A 11 11.10 4.78 5.66
C PHE A 11 10.42 5.95 6.38
N VAL A 12 9.59 5.68 7.32
CA VAL A 12 8.75 6.56 8.16
C VAL A 12 9.04 8.08 8.03
N ARG A 13 10.19 8.55 8.48
CA ARG A 13 10.59 9.97 8.43
C ARG A 13 11.62 10.26 7.34
N SER A 14 12.46 9.29 7.04
CA SER A 14 13.53 9.40 6.05
C SER A 14 14.01 8.02 5.63
N ILE A 15 14.67 7.94 4.48
CA ILE A 15 15.32 6.72 4.02
C ILE A 15 16.51 6.44 4.92
N ASN A 16 16.47 5.32 5.64
CA ASN A 16 17.48 4.90 6.62
C ASN A 16 18.45 3.83 6.07
N ILE A 17 18.34 3.49 4.79
CA ILE A 17 19.21 2.54 4.09
C ILE A 17 20.06 3.31 3.09
N THR A 18 21.38 3.12 3.13
CA THR A 18 22.29 3.72 2.16
C THR A 18 22.42 2.83 0.91
N LYS A 19 22.91 3.41 -0.20
CA LYS A 19 23.13 2.67 -1.44
C LYS A 19 24.13 1.52 -1.26
N GLU A 20 25.11 1.70 -0.38
CA GLU A 20 26.16 0.73 -0.07
C GLU A 20 25.61 -0.47 0.72
N LYS A 21 24.63 -0.22 1.58
CA LYS A 21 23.96 -1.26 2.41
C LYS A 21 22.88 -2.04 1.64
N ALA A 22 22.25 -1.44 0.65
CA ALA A 22 21.12 -2.03 -0.04
C ALA A 22 21.41 -3.43 -0.66
N PRO A 23 22.58 -3.68 -1.30
CA PRO A 23 22.90 -5.02 -1.83
C PRO A 23 23.03 -6.10 -0.75
N GLU A 24 23.49 -5.76 0.45
CA GLU A 24 23.55 -6.68 1.57
C GLU A 24 22.14 -7.08 2.04
N ILE A 25 21.23 -6.10 2.14
CA ILE A 25 19.82 -6.34 2.49
C ILE A 25 19.16 -7.25 1.46
N LYS A 26 19.37 -6.98 0.17
CA LYS A 26 18.89 -7.83 -0.92
C LYS A 26 19.36 -9.28 -0.75
N LYS A 27 20.65 -9.48 -0.55
CA LYS A 27 21.24 -10.80 -0.35
C LYS A 27 20.61 -11.55 0.83
N VAL A 28 20.49 -10.89 1.98
CA VAL A 28 19.90 -11.50 3.19
C VAL A 28 18.43 -11.87 2.96
N ALA A 29 17.67 -11.02 2.28
CA ALA A 29 16.27 -11.29 1.95
C ALA A 29 16.14 -12.51 1.02
N GLU A 30 16.96 -12.59 -0.04
CA GLU A 30 16.99 -13.72 -0.98
C GLU A 30 17.39 -15.02 -0.27
N GLU A 31 18.44 -15.03 0.54
CA GLU A 31 18.89 -16.19 1.32
C GLU A 31 17.84 -16.65 2.35
N SER A 32 17.00 -15.74 2.81
CA SER A 32 15.93 -16.01 3.77
C SER A 32 14.58 -16.32 3.10
N ASN A 33 14.47 -16.28 1.77
CA ASN A 33 13.22 -16.37 1.00
C ASN A 33 12.17 -15.35 1.47
N ILE A 34 12.59 -14.11 1.71
CA ILE A 34 11.72 -12.99 2.11
C ILE A 34 11.50 -12.06 0.91
N ILE A 35 10.23 -11.80 0.58
CA ILE A 35 9.86 -10.74 -0.36
C ILE A 35 9.88 -9.42 0.38
N LEU A 36 10.63 -8.45 -0.14
CA LEU A 36 10.67 -7.11 0.42
C LEU A 36 9.66 -6.20 -0.30
N THR A 37 8.97 -5.39 0.48
CA THR A 37 8.24 -4.19 0.04
C THR A 37 8.83 -2.97 0.71
N CYS A 38 8.34 -1.78 0.40
CA CYS A 38 8.82 -0.55 1.01
C CYS A 38 7.67 0.44 1.17
N HIS A 39 7.50 1.02 2.36
CA HIS A 39 6.67 2.20 2.56
C HIS A 39 7.54 3.46 2.53
N ALA A 40 7.19 4.41 1.65
CA ALA A 40 7.90 5.70 1.53
C ALA A 40 7.57 6.62 2.72
N PRO A 41 8.38 7.68 2.99
CA PRO A 41 8.14 8.58 4.12
C PRO A 41 6.77 9.24 4.12
N TYR A 42 6.21 9.48 5.29
CA TYR A 42 4.85 10.06 5.48
C TYR A 42 4.67 11.48 4.92
N PHE A 43 5.74 12.24 4.71
CA PHE A 43 5.69 13.64 4.26
C PHE A 43 5.52 13.78 2.75
N ILE A 44 4.54 13.05 2.18
CA ILE A 44 4.22 13.08 0.76
C ILE A 44 2.85 13.75 0.57
N ASN A 45 2.81 14.75 -0.31
CA ASN A 45 1.57 15.35 -0.80
C ASN A 45 1.79 15.84 -2.24
N LEU A 46 1.40 14.99 -3.20
CA LEU A 46 1.50 15.28 -4.63
C LEU A 46 0.48 16.34 -5.10
N ASN A 47 -0.44 16.77 -4.22
CA ASN A 47 -1.40 17.84 -4.48
C ASN A 47 -1.18 19.07 -3.58
N SER A 48 0.03 19.27 -3.07
CA SER A 48 0.33 20.46 -2.28
C SER A 48 0.09 21.76 -3.08
N LEU A 49 -0.34 22.82 -2.40
CA LEU A 49 -0.45 24.15 -3.01
C LEU A 49 0.91 24.80 -3.26
N GLU A 50 1.95 24.31 -2.62
CA GLU A 50 3.32 24.81 -2.72
C GLU A 50 4.14 23.90 -3.65
N LYS A 51 4.63 24.46 -4.75
CA LYS A 51 5.43 23.72 -5.76
C LYS A 51 6.65 23.02 -5.16
N GLU A 52 7.30 23.63 -4.18
CA GLU A 52 8.47 23.06 -3.48
C GLU A 52 8.09 21.80 -2.69
N LYS A 53 6.90 21.75 -2.09
CA LYS A 53 6.41 20.56 -1.39
C LYS A 53 6.04 19.43 -2.35
N ILE A 54 5.51 19.78 -3.54
CA ILE A 54 5.27 18.79 -4.61
C ILE A 54 6.60 18.18 -5.06
N LYS A 55 7.60 19.02 -5.36
CA LYS A 55 8.93 18.57 -5.76
C LYS A 55 9.56 17.68 -4.69
N ALA A 56 9.53 18.10 -3.44
CA ALA A 56 10.04 17.31 -2.32
C ALA A 56 9.30 15.95 -2.17
N SER A 57 7.99 15.91 -2.46
CA SER A 57 7.20 14.67 -2.45
C SER A 57 7.62 13.73 -3.58
N ILE A 58 7.81 14.25 -4.80
CA ILE A 58 8.32 13.49 -5.94
C ILE A 58 9.71 12.92 -5.62
N ASP A 59 10.61 13.75 -5.09
CA ASP A 59 11.98 13.34 -4.74
C ASP A 59 11.98 12.25 -3.66
N ARG A 60 11.08 12.31 -2.66
CA ARG A 60 10.93 11.26 -1.64
C ARG A 60 10.53 9.93 -2.27
N ILE A 61 9.52 9.92 -3.14
CA ILE A 61 9.07 8.69 -3.81
C ILE A 61 10.19 8.14 -4.71
N LEU A 62 10.83 8.97 -5.52
CA LEU A 62 11.92 8.55 -6.40
C LEU A 62 13.09 7.95 -5.61
N ASN A 63 13.50 8.60 -4.52
CA ASN A 63 14.62 8.12 -3.71
C ASN A 63 14.25 6.82 -2.98
N SER A 64 13.02 6.70 -2.47
CA SER A 64 12.52 5.44 -1.90
C SER A 64 12.53 4.32 -2.93
N ALA A 65 12.01 4.58 -4.14
CA ALA A 65 11.99 3.60 -5.23
C ALA A 65 13.40 3.15 -5.66
N ARG A 66 14.37 4.08 -5.70
CA ARG A 66 15.76 3.76 -6.03
C ARG A 66 16.41 2.86 -4.98
N ILE A 67 16.27 3.19 -3.70
CA ILE A 67 16.83 2.38 -2.61
C ILE A 67 16.12 1.05 -2.48
N ALA A 68 14.79 1.04 -2.53
CA ALA A 68 13.99 -0.19 -2.46
C ALA A 68 14.34 -1.15 -3.62
N ASN A 69 14.51 -0.63 -4.84
CA ASN A 69 14.95 -1.44 -5.99
C ASN A 69 16.36 -2.04 -5.79
N LEU A 70 17.28 -1.29 -5.21
CA LEU A 70 18.61 -1.80 -4.86
C LEU A 70 18.56 -2.90 -3.79
N CYS A 71 17.58 -2.81 -2.86
CA CYS A 71 17.31 -3.85 -1.88
C CYS A 71 16.58 -5.08 -2.48
N GLY A 72 16.20 -5.04 -3.76
CA GLY A 72 15.40 -6.09 -4.40
C GLY A 72 13.94 -6.10 -3.99
N ALA A 73 13.43 -4.97 -3.49
CA ALA A 73 12.03 -4.87 -3.09
C ALA A 73 11.08 -4.96 -4.30
N TYR A 74 9.94 -5.58 -4.07
CA TYR A 74 8.87 -5.81 -5.04
C TYR A 74 8.13 -4.52 -5.44
N SER A 75 7.89 -3.64 -4.47
CA SER A 75 7.09 -2.43 -4.63
C SER A 75 7.41 -1.36 -3.60
N VAL A 76 7.01 -0.12 -3.93
CA VAL A 76 7.00 1.03 -2.99
C VAL A 76 5.59 1.56 -2.89
N CYS A 77 5.01 1.60 -1.69
CA CYS A 77 3.73 2.22 -1.39
C CYS A 77 3.87 3.57 -0.69
N PHE A 78 2.85 4.39 -0.79
CA PHE A 78 2.78 5.71 -0.19
C PHE A 78 1.37 6.29 -0.25
N HIS A 79 1.02 7.16 0.70
CA HIS A 79 -0.17 8.01 0.61
C HIS A 79 0.09 9.16 -0.38
N SER A 80 -0.76 9.32 -1.40
CA SER A 80 -0.52 10.25 -2.51
C SER A 80 -0.74 11.72 -2.14
N GLY A 81 -1.52 12.02 -1.09
CA GLY A 81 -1.76 13.38 -0.63
C GLY A 81 -3.19 13.65 -0.19
N PHE A 82 -3.60 14.92 -0.27
CA PHE A 82 -4.86 15.42 0.28
C PHE A 82 -5.65 16.20 -0.77
N TYR A 83 -6.98 16.21 -0.64
CA TYR A 83 -7.83 17.04 -1.52
C TYR A 83 -7.68 18.54 -1.24
N MET A 84 -7.29 18.96 -0.05
CA MET A 84 -7.08 20.36 0.32
C MET A 84 -8.28 21.28 0.02
N GLY A 85 -9.52 20.72 0.10
CA GLY A 85 -10.75 21.43 -0.24
C GLY A 85 -10.95 21.74 -1.74
N GLN A 86 -10.12 21.16 -2.61
CA GLN A 86 -10.20 21.34 -4.05
C GLN A 86 -11.17 20.33 -4.70
N ASP A 87 -11.58 20.65 -5.93
CA ASP A 87 -12.39 19.73 -6.74
C ASP A 87 -11.66 18.39 -6.95
N PRO A 88 -12.32 17.24 -6.67
CA PRO A 88 -11.69 15.91 -6.73
C PRO A 88 -11.09 15.59 -8.10
N LYS A 89 -11.73 16.00 -9.20
CA LYS A 89 -11.21 15.77 -10.55
C LYS A 89 -9.91 16.53 -10.80
N LYS A 90 -9.85 17.78 -10.35
CA LYS A 90 -8.63 18.59 -10.43
C LYS A 90 -7.49 17.99 -9.61
N VAL A 91 -7.80 17.48 -8.41
CA VAL A 91 -6.83 16.80 -7.55
C VAL A 91 -6.32 15.52 -8.22
N TYR A 92 -7.23 14.71 -8.77
CA TYR A 92 -6.87 13.51 -9.53
C TYR A 92 -5.88 13.83 -10.67
N ASP A 93 -6.21 14.83 -11.51
CA ASP A 93 -5.36 15.22 -12.63
C ASP A 93 -3.98 15.74 -12.16
N THR A 94 -3.93 16.48 -11.05
CA THR A 94 -2.68 16.96 -10.46
C THR A 94 -1.81 15.79 -9.98
N ILE A 95 -2.37 14.88 -9.20
CA ILE A 95 -1.66 13.70 -8.68
C ILE A 95 -1.20 12.80 -9.82
N LYS A 96 -2.07 12.51 -10.79
CA LYS A 96 -1.73 11.73 -11.98
C LYS A 96 -0.54 12.32 -12.75
N ASN A 97 -0.54 13.64 -12.98
CA ASN A 97 0.55 14.31 -13.68
C ASN A 97 1.89 14.19 -12.92
N ASN A 98 1.88 14.35 -11.60
CA ASN A 98 3.07 14.19 -10.77
C ASN A 98 3.54 12.73 -10.71
N MET A 99 2.62 11.77 -10.64
CA MET A 99 2.96 10.34 -10.74
C MET A 99 3.54 9.97 -12.11
N LYS A 100 3.05 10.58 -13.19
CA LYS A 100 3.63 10.39 -14.53
C LYS A 100 5.08 10.87 -14.61
N VAL A 101 5.43 11.95 -13.90
CA VAL A 101 6.84 12.38 -13.77
C VAL A 101 7.66 11.30 -13.07
N ILE A 102 7.17 10.76 -11.94
CA ILE A 102 7.84 9.70 -11.17
C ILE A 102 8.06 8.46 -12.04
N THR A 103 7.02 7.90 -12.63
CA THR A 103 7.10 6.66 -13.42
C THR A 103 7.95 6.84 -14.68
N SER A 104 7.89 8.01 -15.34
CA SER A 104 8.72 8.32 -16.49
C SER A 104 10.22 8.44 -16.12
N THR A 105 10.51 8.98 -14.95
CA THR A 105 11.89 9.09 -14.42
C THR A 105 12.45 7.70 -14.12
N LEU A 106 11.71 6.87 -13.38
CA LEU A 106 12.13 5.51 -13.06
C LEU A 106 12.31 4.64 -14.31
N LYS A 107 11.44 4.80 -15.31
CA LYS A 107 11.59 4.11 -16.59
C LYS A 107 12.90 4.47 -17.32
N LYS A 108 13.29 5.75 -17.32
CA LYS A 108 14.57 6.20 -17.89
C LYS A 108 15.78 5.65 -17.12
N GLU A 109 15.61 5.37 -15.83
CA GLU A 109 16.61 4.79 -14.95
C GLU A 109 16.65 3.25 -15.03
N ASN A 110 15.82 2.62 -15.87
CA ASN A 110 15.63 1.17 -15.92
C ASN A 110 15.20 0.56 -14.57
N ASN A 111 14.48 1.33 -13.76
CA ASN A 111 13.91 0.88 -12.51
C ASN A 111 12.47 0.44 -12.73
N SER A 112 12.19 -0.85 -12.57
CA SER A 112 10.89 -1.48 -12.82
C SER A 112 10.10 -1.79 -11.54
N ILE A 113 10.52 -1.25 -10.39
CA ILE A 113 9.80 -1.44 -9.12
C ILE A 113 8.36 -0.92 -9.23
N TRP A 114 7.38 -1.65 -8.70
CA TRP A 114 6.00 -1.20 -8.68
C TRP A 114 5.83 0.06 -7.82
N ILE A 115 5.19 1.08 -8.36
CA ILE A 115 4.78 2.30 -7.66
C ILE A 115 3.33 2.13 -7.24
N ARG A 116 3.09 2.16 -5.94
CA ARG A 116 1.81 1.78 -5.36
C ARG A 116 1.21 2.90 -4.51
N PRO A 117 0.38 3.77 -5.13
CA PRO A 117 -0.46 4.65 -4.34
C PRO A 117 -1.37 3.79 -3.46
N GLU A 118 -1.45 4.16 -2.19
CA GLU A 118 -2.20 3.41 -1.19
C GLU A 118 -3.61 3.96 -1.01
N THR A 119 -4.55 3.07 -0.72
CA THR A 119 -5.89 3.45 -0.27
C THR A 119 -5.84 4.03 1.13
N THR A 120 -6.57 5.13 1.37
CA THR A 120 -6.42 5.95 2.58
C THR A 120 -7.63 5.92 3.50
N GLY A 121 -7.41 6.06 4.80
CA GLY A 121 -8.41 5.92 5.85
C GLY A 121 -9.26 7.18 6.14
N LYS A 122 -9.01 8.32 5.46
CA LYS A 122 -9.74 9.59 5.69
C LYS A 122 -10.32 10.14 4.39
N GLU A 123 -11.56 10.65 4.45
CA GLU A 123 -12.22 11.28 3.29
C GLU A 123 -11.50 12.54 2.79
N THR A 124 -10.70 13.19 3.63
CA THR A 124 -9.91 14.36 3.26
C THR A 124 -8.63 14.02 2.50
N GLN A 125 -8.23 12.74 2.48
CA GLN A 125 -7.09 12.22 1.77
C GLN A 125 -7.50 11.68 0.40
N PHE A 126 -6.68 11.90 -0.62
CA PHE A 126 -6.78 11.25 -1.91
C PHE A 126 -6.38 9.77 -1.77
N GLY A 127 -7.16 8.89 -2.36
CA GLY A 127 -6.87 7.47 -2.31
C GLY A 127 -8.12 6.62 -2.01
N ASN A 128 -9.29 6.97 -2.56
CA ASN A 128 -10.36 5.99 -2.64
C ASN A 128 -10.04 4.93 -3.70
N VAL A 129 -10.70 3.78 -3.64
CA VAL A 129 -10.38 2.64 -4.51
C VAL A 129 -10.49 2.97 -5.99
N ASP A 130 -11.50 3.74 -6.39
CA ASP A 130 -11.73 4.05 -7.80
C ASP A 130 -10.63 4.94 -8.37
N GLU A 131 -10.16 5.92 -7.61
CA GLU A 131 -9.03 6.78 -7.97
C GLU A 131 -7.74 6.00 -8.15
N ILE A 132 -7.43 5.12 -7.19
CA ILE A 132 -6.20 4.32 -7.23
C ILE A 132 -6.24 3.32 -8.41
N LEU A 133 -7.37 2.65 -8.63
CA LEU A 133 -7.52 1.74 -9.77
C LEU A 133 -7.45 2.47 -11.10
N GLN A 134 -8.00 3.69 -11.19
CA GLN A 134 -7.91 4.50 -12.40
C GLN A 134 -6.46 4.94 -12.67
N LEU A 135 -5.69 5.35 -11.65
CA LEU A 135 -4.26 5.63 -11.80
C LEU A 135 -3.50 4.41 -12.32
N SER A 136 -3.84 3.22 -11.82
CA SER A 136 -3.20 1.95 -12.25
C SER A 136 -3.52 1.59 -13.70
N GLN A 137 -4.70 1.95 -14.20
CA GLN A 137 -5.05 1.76 -15.61
C GLN A 137 -4.36 2.77 -16.56
N GLU A 138 -4.15 3.99 -16.08
CA GLU A 138 -3.68 5.11 -16.91
C GLU A 138 -2.16 5.28 -16.91
N LEU A 139 -1.46 4.75 -15.92
CA LEU A 139 -0.02 4.92 -15.73
C LEU A 139 0.74 3.61 -15.81
N HIS A 140 1.86 3.65 -16.51
CA HIS A 140 2.77 2.49 -16.60
C HIS A 140 3.43 2.21 -15.24
N ASN A 141 3.50 0.94 -14.87
CA ASN A 141 4.17 0.47 -13.66
C ASN A 141 3.56 1.02 -12.36
N VAL A 142 2.23 1.25 -12.37
CA VAL A 142 1.45 1.64 -11.20
C VAL A 142 0.44 0.54 -10.90
N MET A 143 0.39 0.10 -9.65
CA MET A 143 -0.57 -0.86 -9.12
C MET A 143 -1.02 -0.39 -7.73
N PRO A 144 -2.21 -0.77 -7.23
CA PRO A 144 -2.65 -0.34 -5.91
C PRO A 144 -1.81 -0.98 -4.79
N CYS A 145 -1.61 -0.25 -3.69
CA CYS A 145 -1.49 -0.83 -2.37
C CYS A 145 -2.88 -0.76 -1.72
N VAL A 146 -3.41 -1.90 -1.30
CA VAL A 146 -4.78 -1.99 -0.79
C VAL A 146 -4.74 -2.18 0.72
N ASP A 147 -5.06 -1.13 1.46
CA ASP A 147 -5.26 -1.22 2.90
C ASP A 147 -6.75 -1.40 3.20
N PHE A 148 -7.11 -2.55 3.72
CA PHE A 148 -8.50 -2.90 4.05
C PHE A 148 -8.98 -2.24 5.34
N ALA A 149 -8.08 -1.97 6.28
CA ALA A 149 -8.42 -1.23 7.50
C ALA A 149 -8.73 0.23 7.19
N HIS A 150 -8.01 0.83 6.24
CA HIS A 150 -8.31 2.16 5.74
C HIS A 150 -9.69 2.24 5.08
N PHE A 151 -10.11 1.24 4.30
CA PHE A 151 -11.48 1.20 3.77
C PHE A 151 -12.53 1.19 4.87
N HIS A 152 -12.34 0.33 5.86
CA HIS A 152 -13.22 0.22 7.00
C HIS A 152 -13.31 1.56 7.74
N ALA A 153 -12.19 2.18 8.06
CA ALA A 153 -12.12 3.46 8.75
C ALA A 153 -12.73 4.62 7.93
N ARG A 154 -12.40 4.72 6.62
CA ARG A 154 -12.87 5.77 5.72
C ARG A 154 -14.39 5.79 5.59
N THR A 155 -15.02 4.64 5.64
CA THR A 155 -16.46 4.46 5.52
C THR A 155 -17.17 4.38 6.86
N ASN A 156 -16.46 4.69 7.94
CA ASN A 156 -16.98 4.65 9.31
C ASN A 156 -17.59 3.28 9.65
N GLY A 157 -16.85 2.21 9.37
CA GLY A 157 -17.20 0.85 9.74
C GLY A 157 -18.07 0.07 8.73
N LYS A 158 -18.23 0.54 7.49
CA LYS A 158 -19.12 -0.12 6.51
C LYS A 158 -18.51 -1.31 5.79
N TYR A 159 -17.21 -1.31 5.51
CA TYR A 159 -16.54 -2.43 4.84
C TYR A 159 -16.01 -3.42 5.87
N ASN A 160 -16.84 -4.40 6.24
CA ASN A 160 -16.53 -5.33 7.33
C ASN A 160 -17.15 -6.73 7.17
N SER A 161 -17.71 -7.04 6.03
CA SER A 161 -18.26 -8.37 5.70
C SER A 161 -17.51 -9.02 4.55
N TYR A 162 -17.66 -10.33 4.41
CA TYR A 162 -17.10 -11.10 3.29
C TYR A 162 -17.51 -10.49 1.94
N GLU A 163 -18.79 -10.20 1.77
CA GLU A 163 -19.35 -9.67 0.51
C GLU A 163 -18.75 -8.31 0.15
N GLU A 164 -18.49 -7.48 1.15
CA GLU A 164 -17.87 -6.16 0.93
C GLU A 164 -16.39 -6.30 0.56
N PHE A 165 -15.64 -7.19 1.20
CA PHE A 165 -14.25 -7.48 0.82
C PHE A 165 -14.17 -8.15 -0.56
N ALA A 166 -15.04 -9.12 -0.84
CA ALA A 166 -15.16 -9.74 -2.16
C ALA A 166 -15.47 -8.71 -3.24
N GLY A 167 -16.40 -7.77 -2.98
CA GLY A 167 -16.73 -6.69 -3.92
C GLY A 167 -15.55 -5.76 -4.25
N ILE A 168 -14.61 -5.55 -3.31
CA ILE A 168 -13.37 -4.83 -3.59
C ILE A 168 -12.47 -5.66 -4.52
N LEU A 169 -12.30 -6.96 -4.25
CA LEU A 169 -11.50 -7.86 -5.06
C LEU A 169 -12.05 -8.01 -6.48
N GLU A 170 -13.37 -8.17 -6.63
CA GLU A 170 -14.06 -8.19 -7.92
C GLU A 170 -13.83 -6.87 -8.71
N LYS A 171 -13.90 -5.74 -8.03
CA LYS A 171 -13.63 -4.42 -8.64
C LYS A 171 -12.19 -4.33 -9.14
N ILE A 172 -11.22 -4.81 -8.38
CA ILE A 172 -9.80 -4.84 -8.76
C ILE A 172 -9.63 -5.74 -9.99
N GLU A 173 -10.16 -6.97 -9.96
CA GLU A 173 -10.05 -7.91 -11.08
C GLU A 173 -10.73 -7.37 -12.34
N LYS A 174 -11.90 -6.77 -12.22
CA LYS A 174 -12.62 -6.13 -13.34
C LYS A 174 -11.83 -4.99 -13.97
N LYS A 175 -11.11 -4.20 -13.18
CA LYS A 175 -10.38 -3.01 -13.66
C LYS A 175 -8.96 -3.33 -14.15
N LEU A 176 -8.27 -4.26 -13.51
CA LEU A 176 -6.85 -4.54 -13.75
C LEU A 176 -6.59 -5.96 -14.28
N GLY A 177 -7.66 -6.75 -14.45
CA GLY A 177 -7.56 -8.16 -14.83
C GLY A 177 -7.01 -9.01 -13.69
N ARG A 178 -6.81 -10.30 -13.97
CA ARG A 178 -6.29 -11.26 -12.99
C ARG A 178 -4.94 -10.82 -12.38
N LYS A 179 -4.12 -10.12 -13.16
CA LYS A 179 -2.86 -9.55 -12.67
C LYS A 179 -3.05 -8.65 -11.45
N GLY A 180 -4.18 -7.92 -11.39
CA GLY A 180 -4.53 -7.10 -10.23
C GLY A 180 -4.62 -7.88 -8.92
N LEU A 181 -5.05 -9.13 -8.97
CA LEU A 181 -5.13 -10.04 -7.82
C LEU A 181 -3.90 -10.93 -7.65
N ASP A 182 -3.16 -11.22 -8.72
CA ASP A 182 -1.95 -12.05 -8.65
C ASP A 182 -0.72 -11.29 -8.15
N GLU A 183 -0.73 -9.96 -8.24
CA GLU A 183 0.38 -9.11 -7.86
C GLU A 183 -0.03 -8.07 -6.79
N MET A 184 -0.84 -8.46 -5.81
CA MET A 184 -1.30 -7.53 -4.77
C MET A 184 -0.19 -7.14 -3.79
N HIS A 185 -0.28 -5.93 -3.29
CA HIS A 185 0.36 -5.45 -2.09
C HIS A 185 -0.76 -5.00 -1.15
N ILE A 186 -0.88 -5.65 -0.02
CA ILE A 186 -1.99 -5.52 0.90
C ILE A 186 -1.45 -5.10 2.26
N HIS A 187 -2.10 -4.10 2.88
CA HIS A 187 -1.93 -3.78 4.28
C HIS A 187 -3.15 -4.28 5.07
N ILE A 188 -2.89 -4.86 6.23
CA ILE A 188 -3.92 -5.33 7.15
C ILE A 188 -3.48 -4.99 8.58
N THR A 189 -4.36 -4.30 9.30
CA THR A 189 -4.17 -3.95 10.71
C THR A 189 -5.53 -3.82 11.39
N GLY A 190 -5.57 -3.89 12.71
CA GLY A 190 -6.69 -3.34 13.45
C GLY A 190 -6.68 -1.81 13.38
N ILE A 191 -7.84 -1.17 13.47
CA ILE A 191 -7.91 0.28 13.29
C ILE A 191 -8.94 0.92 14.24
N ALA A 192 -8.54 2.02 14.88
CA ALA A 192 -9.45 2.93 15.55
C ALA A 192 -9.88 4.03 14.57
N TYR A 193 -11.15 4.33 14.54
CA TYR A 193 -11.70 5.34 13.65
C TYR A 193 -12.83 6.15 14.30
N GLY A 194 -13.42 7.06 13.57
CA GLY A 194 -14.56 7.88 13.97
C GLY A 194 -15.12 8.65 12.78
N PRO A 195 -16.00 9.63 13.01
CA PRO A 195 -16.67 10.37 11.93
C PRO A 195 -15.74 11.05 10.90
N LYS A 196 -14.48 11.22 11.24
CA LYS A 196 -13.45 11.80 10.34
C LYS A 196 -12.54 10.73 9.72
N GLY A 197 -12.89 9.45 9.86
CA GLY A 197 -12.10 8.31 9.41
C GLY A 197 -11.06 7.86 10.45
N GLU A 198 -9.96 7.31 9.97
CA GLU A 198 -8.86 6.73 10.73
C GLU A 198 -8.31 7.64 11.83
N LYS A 199 -7.99 7.04 12.99
CA LYS A 199 -7.29 7.67 14.12
C LYS A 199 -5.89 7.08 14.31
N ASN A 200 -5.80 5.78 14.55
CA ASN A 200 -4.54 5.05 14.73
C ASN A 200 -4.74 3.55 14.50
N HIS A 201 -3.66 2.87 14.21
CA HIS A 201 -3.63 1.41 14.13
C HIS A 201 -3.79 0.78 15.52
N LEU A 202 -4.42 -0.39 15.54
CA LEU A 202 -4.62 -1.26 16.70
C LEU A 202 -4.12 -2.66 16.36
N ASN A 203 -3.99 -3.51 17.37
CA ASN A 203 -3.89 -4.94 17.11
C ASN A 203 -5.22 -5.48 16.58
N LEU A 204 -5.18 -6.54 15.79
CA LEU A 204 -6.37 -7.08 15.12
C LEU A 204 -7.49 -7.46 16.11
N GLU A 205 -7.13 -8.06 17.25
CA GLU A 205 -8.09 -8.49 18.27
C GLU A 205 -8.66 -7.32 19.10
N GLU A 206 -8.08 -6.14 19.02
CA GLU A 206 -8.54 -4.90 19.70
C GLU A 206 -9.47 -4.06 18.80
N SER A 207 -9.63 -4.46 17.54
CA SER A 207 -10.41 -3.75 16.52
C SER A 207 -11.68 -4.50 16.17
N ASP A 208 -12.65 -3.77 15.66
CA ASP A 208 -13.88 -4.34 15.10
C ASP A 208 -13.72 -4.80 13.63
N LEU A 209 -12.55 -4.63 13.01
CA LEU A 209 -12.30 -5.12 11.66
C LEU A 209 -12.43 -6.65 11.60
N ASN A 210 -13.31 -7.15 10.75
CA ASN A 210 -13.53 -8.59 10.56
C ASN A 210 -12.44 -9.21 9.66
N TYR A 211 -11.21 -9.22 10.14
CA TYR A 211 -10.07 -9.74 9.41
C TYR A 211 -10.20 -11.22 9.03
N LYS A 212 -11.04 -12.00 9.74
CA LYS A 212 -11.26 -13.42 9.41
C LYS A 212 -12.04 -13.55 8.09
N GLU A 213 -13.10 -12.78 7.91
CA GLU A 213 -13.85 -12.74 6.64
C GLU A 213 -13.01 -12.14 5.51
N LEU A 214 -12.14 -11.16 5.81
CA LEU A 214 -11.18 -10.66 4.84
C LEU A 214 -10.23 -11.76 4.36
N LEU A 215 -9.60 -12.50 5.29
CA LEU A 215 -8.68 -13.58 4.94
C LEU A 215 -9.39 -14.69 4.13
N LYS A 216 -10.65 -14.98 4.44
CA LYS A 216 -11.48 -15.92 3.66
C LYS A 216 -11.68 -15.39 2.23
N ALA A 217 -12.07 -14.13 2.06
CA ALA A 217 -12.23 -13.53 0.73
C ALA A 217 -10.92 -13.58 -0.07
N LEU A 218 -9.78 -13.23 0.55
CA LEU A 218 -8.46 -13.33 -0.11
C LEU A 218 -8.15 -14.75 -0.57
N LYS A 219 -8.53 -15.76 0.22
CA LYS A 219 -8.33 -17.17 -0.13
C LYS A 219 -9.25 -17.62 -1.26
N ASP A 220 -10.54 -17.34 -1.17
CA ASP A 220 -11.55 -17.75 -2.16
C ASP A 220 -11.26 -17.13 -3.54
N PHE A 221 -10.77 -15.90 -3.57
CA PHE A 221 -10.32 -15.22 -4.80
C PHE A 221 -8.93 -15.66 -5.28
N ASN A 222 -8.27 -16.59 -4.57
CA ASN A 222 -6.92 -17.03 -4.86
C ASN A 222 -5.96 -15.85 -5.07
N VAL A 223 -6.01 -14.89 -4.17
CA VAL A 223 -5.17 -13.69 -4.21
C VAL A 223 -3.70 -14.07 -3.98
N LYS A 224 -2.80 -13.44 -4.74
CA LYS A 224 -1.35 -13.62 -4.63
C LYS A 224 -0.67 -12.27 -4.42
N GLY A 225 0.62 -12.32 -4.09
CA GLY A 225 1.42 -11.14 -3.78
C GLY A 225 1.84 -11.14 -2.32
N VAL A 226 1.77 -9.99 -1.67
CA VAL A 226 2.19 -9.83 -0.27
C VAL A 226 1.08 -9.20 0.58
N ALA A 227 0.95 -9.67 1.82
CA ALA A 227 0.14 -9.06 2.86
C ALA A 227 1.05 -8.69 4.03
N ILE A 228 1.06 -7.41 4.37
CA ILE A 228 1.87 -6.83 5.44
C ILE A 228 0.97 -6.48 6.62
N SER A 229 1.41 -6.85 7.82
CA SER A 229 0.77 -6.41 9.06
C SER A 229 1.32 -5.05 9.47
N GLU A 230 0.45 -4.06 9.64
CA GLU A 230 0.80 -2.75 10.19
C GLU A 230 0.31 -2.58 11.64
N SER A 231 -0.02 -3.69 12.29
CA SER A 231 -0.43 -3.69 13.69
C SER A 231 0.72 -3.29 14.62
N PRO A 232 0.44 -2.64 15.77
CA PRO A 232 1.48 -2.26 16.73
C PRO A 232 2.33 -3.43 17.25
N ASN A 233 1.75 -4.65 17.31
CA ASN A 233 2.44 -5.90 17.71
C ASN A 233 3.20 -6.57 16.54
N ILE A 234 3.26 -5.93 15.38
CA ILE A 234 4.06 -6.28 14.20
C ILE A 234 3.88 -7.74 13.78
N GLU A 235 4.81 -8.62 14.20
CA GLU A 235 4.86 -10.02 13.79
C GLU A 235 3.77 -10.90 14.42
N ASP A 236 3.22 -10.54 15.57
CA ASP A 236 2.21 -11.37 16.26
C ASP A 236 0.92 -11.44 15.43
N ASP A 237 0.43 -10.32 14.91
CA ASP A 237 -0.74 -10.30 14.04
C ASP A 237 -0.43 -10.89 12.66
N ALA A 238 0.78 -10.74 12.14
CA ALA A 238 1.20 -11.43 10.92
C ALA A 238 1.16 -12.95 11.08
N LEU A 239 1.59 -13.47 12.24
CA LEU A 239 1.51 -14.90 12.57
C LEU A 239 0.06 -15.35 12.77
N LEU A 240 -0.76 -14.54 13.44
CA LEU A 240 -2.19 -14.80 13.62
C LEU A 240 -2.89 -14.94 12.26
N MET A 241 -2.73 -13.96 11.39
CA MET A 241 -3.31 -13.98 10.03
C MET A 241 -2.85 -15.18 9.22
N ARG A 242 -1.55 -15.48 9.22
CA ARG A 242 -1.00 -16.65 8.52
C ARG A 242 -1.61 -17.95 9.03
N ASN A 243 -1.75 -18.11 10.34
CA ASN A 243 -2.28 -19.35 10.92
C ASN A 243 -3.77 -19.52 10.57
N ILE A 244 -4.56 -18.44 10.63
CA ILE A 244 -5.96 -18.45 10.21
C ILE A 244 -6.05 -18.80 8.72
N TYR A 245 -5.32 -18.09 7.85
CA TYR A 245 -5.36 -18.30 6.40
C TYR A 245 -5.01 -19.74 5.99
N ARG A 246 -4.04 -20.36 6.67
CA ARG A 246 -3.66 -21.76 6.43
C ARG A 246 -4.71 -22.74 6.95
N GLY A 247 -5.45 -22.40 7.98
CA GLY A 247 -6.53 -23.22 8.54
C GLY A 247 -7.88 -23.09 7.82
N LEU A 248 -8.02 -22.16 6.87
CA LEU A 248 -9.21 -22.08 6.03
C LEU A 248 -9.22 -23.29 5.06
N GLU A 249 -10.37 -23.95 4.92
CA GLU A 249 -10.61 -25.04 3.97
C GLU A 249 -10.87 -24.53 2.54
#